data_895660c404e6575e32b542df51e3e9c7
#
_entry.id   895660c404e6575e32b542df51e3e9c7
#
_cell.length_a   1.000
_cell.length_b   1.000
_cell.length_c   1.000
_cell.angle_alpha   90.00
_cell.angle_beta   90.00
_cell.angle_gamma   90.00
#
_symmetry.space_group_name_H-M   'P 1'
#
loop_
_entity.id
_entity.type
_entity.pdbx_description
1 polymer ?
#
loop_
_entity_poly.entity_id
_entity_poly.type
_entity_poly.pdbx_seq_one_letter_code
_entity_poly.pdbx_strand_id
1 'polypeptide(L)'
;LRQISANIASIWNEGRGRERFESGEETTILLDVRSDIAAVRAAAESIGYDLSDADLAGVYELFSSVASKKKVGKRELEAIIASAAMQVPQTYALESYVINSGNIITSTANIVLKKGERTVSGVSVGDGPIDAAFHAIEQVIGHHYELDDFQIEAVTEGREAVGDALVKLRSQGKLYSGRGISTDIVGASIAAYVSALNKIVYEEHQD
;
A
#
# COMPACT_ATOMS: atom_id res chain seq x y z
N LEU A 1 48.14 5.20 12.53
CA LEU A 1 47.14 4.23 12.04
C LEU A 1 46.36 3.51 13.17
N ARG A 2 47.00 3.12 14.27
CA ARG A 2 46.35 2.48 15.43
C ARG A 2 45.42 3.41 16.23
N GLN A 3 45.64 4.71 16.21
CA GLN A 3 44.83 5.70 16.93
C GLN A 3 43.51 6.00 16.21
N ILE A 4 43.47 5.88 14.89
CA ILE A 4 42.28 6.12 14.07
C ILE A 4 41.28 4.96 14.22
N SER A 5 41.77 3.71 14.31
CA SER A 5 40.91 2.53 14.53
C SER A 5 40.22 2.52 15.88
N ALA A 6 40.85 3.09 16.93
CA ALA A 6 40.30 3.16 18.28
C ALA A 6 39.15 4.21 18.36
N ASN A 7 39.28 5.32 17.64
CA ASN A 7 38.24 6.37 17.59
C ASN A 7 36.98 5.93 16.81
N ILE A 8 37.15 5.13 15.76
CA ILE A 8 36.00 4.60 15.01
C ILE A 8 35.22 3.59 15.86
N ALA A 9 35.91 2.76 16.64
CA ALA A 9 35.26 1.79 17.53
C ALA A 9 34.51 2.46 18.69
N SER A 10 34.98 3.61 19.21
CA SER A 10 34.27 4.33 20.28
C SER A 10 33.01 5.03 19.76
N ILE A 11 33.06 5.63 18.58
CA ILE A 11 31.91 6.27 17.93
C ILE A 11 30.81 5.24 17.62
N TRP A 12 31.21 4.01 17.26
CA TRP A 12 30.24 2.92 17.03
C TRP A 12 29.62 2.37 18.33
N ASN A 13 30.28 2.54 19.45
CA ASN A 13 29.79 2.04 20.75
C ASN A 13 28.97 3.07 21.53
N GLU A 14 29.17 4.36 21.29
CA GLU A 14 28.37 5.45 21.91
C GLU A 14 27.02 5.66 21.21
N GLY A 15 26.85 5.22 19.95
CA GLY A 15 25.59 5.27 19.21
C GLY A 15 24.58 4.17 19.55
N ARG A 16 24.90 3.24 20.46
CA ARG A 16 23.96 2.28 21.03
C ARG A 16 23.36 2.74 22.35
N GLY A 17 22.86 3.97 22.37
CA GLY A 17 21.73 4.28 23.25
C GLY A 17 20.62 3.31 22.84
N ARG A 18 20.34 2.33 23.70
CA ARG A 18 19.12 1.56 23.63
C ARG A 18 17.95 2.54 23.82
N GLU A 19 17.55 3.21 22.77
CA GLU A 19 16.14 3.52 22.65
C GLU A 19 15.47 2.15 22.56
N ARG A 20 14.98 1.73 23.71
CA ARG A 20 13.96 0.70 23.81
C ARG A 20 12.82 1.29 22.98
N PHE A 21 12.70 0.91 21.70
CA PHE A 21 11.44 1.00 21.01
C PHE A 21 10.47 0.29 21.94
N GLU A 22 9.65 1.08 22.60
CA GLU A 22 8.47 0.56 23.26
C GLU A 22 7.78 -0.25 22.16
N SER A 23 7.76 -1.56 22.37
CA SER A 23 6.96 -2.46 21.58
C SER A 23 5.56 -1.86 21.57
N GLY A 24 5.16 -1.27 20.43
CA GLY A 24 3.78 -0.89 20.22
C GLY A 24 2.97 -2.11 20.64
N GLU A 25 1.99 -1.91 21.48
CA GLU A 25 1.09 -2.97 21.92
C GLU A 25 0.67 -3.70 20.65
N GLU A 26 1.11 -4.96 20.49
CA GLU A 26 0.58 -5.81 19.43
C GLU A 26 -0.91 -5.88 19.68
N THR A 27 -1.66 -5.09 18.91
CA THR A 27 -3.11 -5.07 18.99
C THR A 27 -3.57 -6.48 18.67
N THR A 28 -3.90 -7.25 19.70
CA THR A 28 -4.35 -8.63 19.56
C THR A 28 -5.75 -8.61 18.98
N ILE A 29 -5.85 -8.64 17.66
CA ILE A 29 -7.13 -8.74 16.95
C ILE A 29 -7.64 -10.17 17.14
N LEU A 30 -8.85 -10.31 17.66
CA LEU A 30 -9.55 -11.57 17.77
C LEU A 30 -11.05 -11.34 17.53
N LEU A 31 -11.48 -11.51 16.29
CA LEU A 31 -12.87 -11.39 15.86
C LEU A 31 -13.53 -12.77 15.79
N ASP A 32 -14.83 -12.81 16.02
CA ASP A 32 -15.63 -14.05 15.93
C ASP A 32 -16.97 -13.79 15.19
N VAL A 33 -17.79 -14.80 15.09
CA VAL A 33 -19.10 -14.75 14.38
C VAL A 33 -20.05 -13.69 14.95
N ARG A 34 -19.81 -13.15 16.15
CA ARG A 34 -20.63 -12.12 16.80
C ARG A 34 -20.10 -10.72 16.54
N SER A 35 -18.93 -10.60 15.92
CA SER A 35 -18.35 -9.30 15.57
C SER A 35 -19.15 -8.69 14.43
N ASP A 36 -19.64 -7.48 14.64
CA ASP A 36 -20.39 -6.73 13.65
C ASP A 36 -19.47 -6.01 12.66
N ILE A 37 -20.04 -5.39 11.66
CA ILE A 37 -19.32 -4.66 10.62
C ILE A 37 -18.47 -3.51 11.20
N ALA A 38 -18.92 -2.88 12.28
CA ALA A 38 -18.18 -1.80 12.95
C ALA A 38 -16.93 -2.33 13.65
N ALA A 39 -17.03 -3.51 14.27
CA ALA A 39 -15.87 -4.18 14.88
C ALA A 39 -14.84 -4.60 13.83
N VAL A 40 -15.27 -5.08 12.66
CA VAL A 40 -14.38 -5.43 11.54
C VAL A 40 -13.71 -4.18 10.98
N ARG A 41 -14.45 -3.05 10.83
CA ARG A 41 -13.88 -1.76 10.45
C ARG A 41 -12.78 -1.31 11.43
N ALA A 42 -13.10 -1.26 12.72
CA ALA A 42 -12.16 -0.83 13.75
C ALA A 42 -10.91 -1.72 13.79
N ALA A 43 -11.07 -3.03 13.61
CA ALA A 43 -9.94 -3.95 13.52
C ALA A 43 -9.08 -3.71 12.27
N ALA A 44 -9.70 -3.46 11.10
CA ALA A 44 -8.99 -3.11 9.88
C ALA A 44 -8.21 -1.79 10.03
N GLU A 45 -8.83 -0.76 10.61
CA GLU A 45 -8.19 0.53 10.89
C GLU A 45 -6.99 0.37 11.84
N SER A 46 -7.11 -0.49 12.87
CA SER A 46 -6.02 -0.74 13.84
C SER A 46 -4.78 -1.36 13.20
N ILE A 47 -4.91 -2.00 12.05
CA ILE A 47 -3.80 -2.59 11.27
C ILE A 47 -3.46 -1.78 10.02
N GLY A 48 -3.96 -0.54 9.93
CA GLY A 48 -3.58 0.41 8.89
C GLY A 48 -4.40 0.35 7.61
N TYR A 49 -5.53 -0.38 7.61
CA TYR A 49 -6.45 -0.41 6.48
C TYR A 49 -7.64 0.51 6.73
N ASP A 50 -7.81 1.49 5.86
CA ASP A 50 -9.00 2.33 5.83
C ASP A 50 -9.85 1.91 4.63
N LEU A 51 -10.99 1.29 4.91
CA LEU A 51 -11.85 0.66 3.91
C LEU A 51 -13.01 1.60 3.57
N SER A 52 -13.27 1.79 2.27
CA SER A 52 -14.51 2.41 1.81
C SER A 52 -15.71 1.56 2.27
N ASP A 53 -16.90 2.15 2.28
CA ASP A 53 -18.11 1.41 2.68
C ASP A 53 -18.40 0.21 1.76
N ALA A 54 -18.09 0.33 0.46
CA ALA A 54 -18.21 -0.74 -0.51
C ALA A 54 -17.20 -1.88 -0.26
N ASP A 55 -15.93 -1.53 -0.01
CA ASP A 55 -14.89 -2.52 0.34
C ASP A 55 -15.22 -3.21 1.66
N LEU A 56 -15.66 -2.44 2.66
CA LEU A 56 -16.03 -2.99 3.96
C LEU A 56 -17.19 -3.99 3.87
N ALA A 57 -18.17 -3.73 3.01
CA ALA A 57 -19.27 -4.68 2.77
C ALA A 57 -18.74 -6.01 2.21
N GLY A 58 -17.86 -5.96 1.21
CA GLY A 58 -17.22 -7.14 0.64
C GLY A 58 -16.32 -7.88 1.64
N VAL A 59 -15.53 -7.13 2.42
CA VAL A 59 -14.70 -7.69 3.51
C VAL A 59 -15.56 -8.36 4.56
N TYR A 60 -16.69 -7.75 4.95
CA TYR A 60 -17.59 -8.29 5.98
C TYR A 60 -18.30 -9.56 5.52
N GLU A 61 -18.67 -9.65 4.25
CA GLU A 61 -19.24 -10.88 3.67
C GLU A 61 -18.26 -12.05 3.74
N LEU A 62 -17.03 -11.84 3.28
CA LEU A 62 -15.97 -12.86 3.36
C LEU A 62 -15.61 -13.17 4.82
N PHE A 63 -15.50 -12.14 5.68
CA PHE A 63 -15.27 -12.30 7.10
C PHE A 63 -16.34 -13.21 7.74
N SER A 64 -17.62 -12.95 7.50
CA SER A 64 -18.73 -13.72 8.04
C SER A 64 -18.63 -15.21 7.67
N SER A 65 -18.25 -15.49 6.42
CA SER A 65 -18.03 -16.87 5.95
C SER A 65 -16.88 -17.56 6.70
N VAL A 66 -15.77 -16.86 6.95
CA VAL A 66 -14.61 -17.42 7.69
C VAL A 66 -14.91 -17.51 9.18
N ALA A 67 -15.51 -16.47 9.78
CA ALA A 67 -15.80 -16.38 11.20
C ALA A 67 -16.82 -17.45 11.66
N SER A 68 -17.66 -17.94 10.76
CA SER A 68 -18.56 -19.08 11.04
C SER A 68 -17.82 -20.38 11.34
N LYS A 69 -16.55 -20.50 10.92
CA LYS A 69 -15.73 -21.72 11.03
C LYS A 69 -14.62 -21.60 12.05
N LYS A 70 -14.05 -20.41 12.22
CA LYS A 70 -12.92 -20.15 13.14
C LYS A 70 -12.87 -18.69 13.56
N LYS A 71 -12.14 -18.41 14.66
CA LYS A 71 -11.82 -17.03 15.02
C LYS A 71 -10.88 -16.41 13.98
N VAL A 72 -11.03 -15.11 13.72
CA VAL A 72 -10.26 -14.34 12.77
C VAL A 72 -9.28 -13.45 13.51
N GLY A 73 -7.99 -13.73 13.36
CA GLY A 73 -6.91 -12.91 13.88
C GLY A 73 -6.42 -11.91 12.84
N LYS A 74 -5.35 -11.17 13.19
CA LYS A 74 -4.74 -10.15 12.31
C LYS A 74 -4.43 -10.69 10.90
N ARG A 75 -3.72 -11.81 10.79
CA ARG A 75 -3.30 -12.39 9.51
C ARG A 75 -4.48 -12.83 8.64
N GLU A 76 -5.50 -13.42 9.26
CA GLU A 76 -6.70 -13.82 8.56
C GLU A 76 -7.48 -12.61 8.07
N LEU A 77 -7.57 -11.54 8.88
CA LEU A 77 -8.24 -10.31 8.48
C LEU A 77 -7.52 -9.65 7.30
N GLU A 78 -6.19 -9.56 7.34
CA GLU A 78 -5.38 -9.06 6.21
C GLU A 78 -5.62 -9.86 4.91
N ALA A 79 -5.68 -11.19 5.01
CA ALA A 79 -5.96 -12.04 3.87
C ALA A 79 -7.40 -11.84 3.33
N ILE A 80 -8.37 -11.64 4.20
CA ILE A 80 -9.78 -11.34 3.82
C ILE A 80 -9.83 -9.99 3.11
N ILE A 81 -9.18 -8.95 3.64
CA ILE A 81 -9.12 -7.62 3.04
C ILE A 81 -8.47 -7.69 1.65
N ALA A 82 -7.33 -8.38 1.53
CA ALA A 82 -6.65 -8.55 0.25
C ALA A 82 -7.54 -9.26 -0.78
N SER A 83 -8.30 -10.27 -0.34
CA SER A 83 -9.21 -11.04 -1.21
C SER A 83 -10.42 -10.20 -1.66
N ALA A 84 -10.98 -9.39 -0.76
CA ALA A 84 -12.10 -8.48 -1.09
C ALA A 84 -11.67 -7.38 -2.06
N ALA A 85 -10.45 -6.83 -1.90
CA ALA A 85 -9.89 -5.84 -2.80
C ALA A 85 -9.73 -6.33 -4.25
N MET A 86 -9.58 -7.64 -4.45
CA MET A 86 -9.50 -8.24 -5.78
C MET A 86 -10.87 -8.34 -6.49
N GLN A 87 -11.97 -8.09 -5.79
CA GLN A 87 -13.33 -8.18 -6.35
C GLN A 87 -13.80 -6.88 -7.02
N VAL A 88 -13.08 -5.77 -6.87
CA VAL A 88 -13.40 -4.54 -7.59
C VAL A 88 -12.99 -4.69 -9.05
N PRO A 89 -13.89 -4.45 -10.02
CA PRO A 89 -13.54 -4.47 -11.43
C PRO A 89 -12.37 -3.53 -11.71
N GLN A 90 -11.32 -4.06 -12.34
CA GLN A 90 -10.16 -3.27 -12.71
C GLN A 90 -10.50 -2.35 -13.89
N THR A 91 -10.83 -1.10 -13.61
CA THR A 91 -10.98 -0.06 -14.63
C THR A 91 -9.64 0.27 -15.26
N TYR A 92 -8.59 0.33 -14.44
CA TYR A 92 -7.21 0.55 -14.87
C TYR A 92 -6.34 -0.66 -14.49
N ALA A 93 -5.58 -1.19 -15.44
CA ALA A 93 -4.58 -2.21 -15.20
C ALA A 93 -3.20 -1.69 -15.63
N LEU A 94 -2.16 -1.93 -14.84
CA LEU A 94 -0.80 -1.60 -15.21
C LEU A 94 -0.35 -2.51 -16.35
N GLU A 95 0.03 -1.94 -17.50
CA GLU A 95 0.57 -2.69 -18.64
C GLU A 95 2.10 -2.68 -18.62
N SER A 96 2.71 -1.51 -18.46
CA SER A 96 4.15 -1.38 -18.37
C SER A 96 4.56 -0.05 -17.71
N TYR A 97 5.81 0.02 -17.27
CA TYR A 97 6.41 1.26 -16.80
C TYR A 97 7.91 1.30 -17.11
N VAL A 98 8.44 2.51 -17.26
CA VAL A 98 9.87 2.80 -17.36
C VAL A 98 10.19 3.93 -16.39
N ILE A 99 11.16 3.69 -15.51
CA ILE A 99 11.64 4.68 -14.55
C ILE A 99 13.12 4.97 -14.82
N ASN A 100 13.44 6.25 -14.94
CA ASN A 100 14.82 6.73 -14.94
C ASN A 100 15.03 7.55 -13.67
N SER A 101 15.94 7.13 -12.82
CA SER A 101 16.22 7.78 -11.56
C SER A 101 17.70 7.66 -11.20
N GLY A 102 18.25 8.66 -10.54
CA GLY A 102 19.63 8.69 -10.09
C GLY A 102 19.90 9.95 -9.26
N ASN A 103 21.08 10.00 -8.64
CA ASN A 103 21.45 11.09 -7.74
C ASN A 103 21.81 12.40 -8.44
N ILE A 104 21.96 12.41 -9.76
CA ILE A 104 22.35 13.57 -10.58
C ILE A 104 21.31 13.94 -11.64
N ILE A 105 20.22 13.19 -11.73
CA ILE A 105 19.13 13.42 -12.68
C ILE A 105 17.80 13.51 -11.94
N THR A 106 16.91 14.34 -12.46
CA THR A 106 15.50 14.34 -12.02
C THR A 106 14.87 13.02 -12.37
N SER A 107 14.17 12.41 -11.42
CA SER A 107 13.44 11.15 -11.67
C SER A 107 12.34 11.38 -12.70
N THR A 108 12.25 10.48 -13.67
CA THR A 108 11.20 10.47 -14.69
C THR A 108 10.53 9.11 -14.73
N ALA A 109 9.23 9.11 -14.92
CA ALA A 109 8.42 7.91 -15.09
C ALA A 109 7.60 7.98 -16.36
N ASN A 110 7.57 6.88 -17.11
CA ASN A 110 6.60 6.62 -18.16
C ASN A 110 5.73 5.46 -17.69
N ILE A 111 4.43 5.70 -17.52
CA ILE A 111 3.46 4.70 -17.09
C ILE A 111 2.48 4.43 -18.23
N VAL A 112 2.24 3.16 -18.49
CA VAL A 112 1.26 2.70 -19.47
C VAL A 112 0.18 1.92 -18.74
N LEU A 113 -1.05 2.40 -18.81
CA LEU A 113 -2.22 1.76 -18.22
C LEU A 113 -3.16 1.26 -19.30
N LYS A 114 -3.78 0.14 -19.07
CA LYS A 114 -4.94 -0.36 -19.83
C LYS A 114 -6.23 0.14 -19.17
N LYS A 115 -7.14 0.72 -19.98
CA LYS A 115 -8.50 1.07 -19.59
C LYS A 115 -9.48 0.39 -20.56
N GLY A 116 -10.02 -0.78 -20.16
CA GLY A 116 -10.75 -1.65 -21.09
C GLY A 116 -9.85 -2.08 -22.25
N GLU A 117 -10.29 -1.83 -23.49
CA GLU A 117 -9.53 -2.14 -24.71
C GLU A 117 -8.52 -1.03 -25.11
N ARG A 118 -8.44 0.06 -24.37
CA ARG A 118 -7.56 1.19 -24.71
C ARG A 118 -6.31 1.20 -23.84
N THR A 119 -5.18 1.45 -24.47
CA THR A 119 -3.92 1.75 -23.78
C THR A 119 -3.76 3.26 -23.68
N VAL A 120 -3.44 3.75 -22.51
CA VAL A 120 -3.19 5.18 -22.20
C VAL A 120 -1.84 5.31 -21.49
N SER A 121 -1.08 6.34 -21.82
CA SER A 121 0.26 6.53 -21.24
C SER A 121 0.44 7.97 -20.75
N GLY A 122 1.24 8.09 -19.68
CA GLY A 122 1.65 9.37 -19.11
C GLY A 122 3.13 9.38 -18.80
N VAL A 123 3.76 10.53 -18.93
CA VAL A 123 5.17 10.76 -18.61
C VAL A 123 5.27 11.93 -17.65
N SER A 124 5.89 11.74 -16.50
CA SER A 124 6.07 12.80 -15.53
C SER A 124 7.44 12.77 -14.89
N VAL A 125 7.74 13.83 -14.15
CA VAL A 125 8.92 13.99 -13.31
C VAL A 125 8.51 14.01 -11.86
N GLY A 126 9.45 13.72 -10.95
CA GLY A 126 9.22 13.76 -9.51
C GLY A 126 10.52 13.85 -8.73
N ASP A 127 10.42 14.05 -7.44
CA ASP A 127 11.54 14.12 -6.51
C ASP A 127 12.23 12.77 -6.32
N GLY A 128 11.50 11.68 -6.64
CA GLY A 128 11.98 10.30 -6.62
C GLY A 128 11.27 9.40 -7.62
N PRO A 129 11.70 8.14 -7.76
CA PRO A 129 11.13 7.21 -8.74
C PRO A 129 9.64 6.93 -8.52
N ILE A 130 9.21 6.84 -7.26
CA ILE A 130 7.81 6.57 -6.89
C ILE A 130 6.95 7.81 -7.10
N ASP A 131 7.45 8.99 -6.70
CA ASP A 131 6.77 10.26 -6.90
C ASP A 131 6.53 10.55 -8.38
N ALA A 132 7.58 10.38 -9.22
CA ALA A 132 7.44 10.50 -10.67
C ALA A 132 6.39 9.53 -11.24
N ALA A 133 6.33 8.29 -10.72
CA ALA A 133 5.36 7.30 -11.16
C ALA A 133 3.92 7.70 -10.77
N PHE A 134 3.69 8.19 -9.57
CA PHE A 134 2.37 8.64 -9.12
C PHE A 134 1.89 9.84 -9.94
N HIS A 135 2.74 10.84 -10.17
CA HIS A 135 2.43 11.96 -11.06
C HIS A 135 2.14 11.51 -12.49
N ALA A 136 2.84 10.50 -13.02
CA ALA A 136 2.56 9.97 -14.34
C ALA A 136 1.19 9.27 -14.42
N ILE A 137 0.78 8.55 -13.36
CA ILE A 137 -0.57 7.96 -13.27
C ILE A 137 -1.62 9.07 -13.24
N GLU A 138 -1.43 10.10 -12.41
CA GLU A 138 -2.34 11.25 -12.31
C GLU A 138 -2.51 11.97 -13.66
N GLN A 139 -1.42 12.10 -14.42
CA GLN A 139 -1.48 12.65 -15.78
C GLN A 139 -2.34 11.78 -16.71
N VAL A 140 -2.23 10.44 -16.61
CA VAL A 140 -3.02 9.50 -17.41
C VAL A 140 -4.51 9.62 -17.10
N ILE A 141 -4.87 9.72 -15.82
CA ILE A 141 -6.26 9.78 -15.38
C ILE A 141 -6.86 11.20 -15.48
N GLY A 142 -5.99 12.23 -15.59
CA GLY A 142 -6.41 13.63 -15.65
C GLY A 142 -6.93 14.19 -14.33
N HIS A 143 -6.60 13.53 -13.22
CA HIS A 143 -7.03 13.91 -11.87
C HIS A 143 -5.91 13.69 -10.85
N HIS A 144 -5.79 14.62 -9.89
CA HIS A 144 -4.90 14.50 -8.76
C HIS A 144 -5.69 14.07 -7.51
N TYR A 145 -5.28 12.96 -6.91
CA TYR A 145 -5.80 12.50 -5.62
C TYR A 145 -4.79 12.81 -4.52
N GLU A 146 -5.26 13.32 -3.40
CA GLU A 146 -4.41 13.54 -2.24
C GLU A 146 -3.88 12.21 -1.71
N LEU A 147 -2.55 12.07 -1.66
CA LEU A 147 -1.89 10.93 -1.04
C LEU A 147 -1.88 11.14 0.48
N ASP A 148 -2.76 10.44 1.19
CA ASP A 148 -2.91 10.56 2.65
C ASP A 148 -1.82 9.77 3.39
N ASP A 149 -1.49 8.56 2.89
CA ASP A 149 -0.48 7.70 3.50
C ASP A 149 0.19 6.81 2.46
N PHE A 150 1.48 6.53 2.67
CA PHE A 150 2.26 5.63 1.86
C PHE A 150 3.25 4.87 2.73
N GLN A 151 3.16 3.54 2.72
CA GLN A 151 4.01 2.67 3.51
C GLN A 151 4.60 1.57 2.64
N ILE A 152 5.84 1.18 2.93
CA ILE A 152 6.50 0.03 2.32
C ILE A 152 7.06 -0.83 3.44
N GLU A 153 6.71 -2.11 3.43
CA GLU A 153 7.23 -3.11 4.37
C GLU A 153 7.90 -4.27 3.62
N ALA A 154 8.97 -4.81 4.17
CA ALA A 154 9.55 -6.04 3.67
C ALA A 154 8.78 -7.24 4.27
N VAL A 155 8.17 -8.06 3.41
CA VAL A 155 7.42 -9.24 3.83
C VAL A 155 8.34 -10.44 4.10
N THR A 156 9.48 -10.50 3.40
CA THR A 156 10.48 -11.56 3.51
C THR A 156 11.88 -10.98 3.67
N GLU A 157 12.79 -11.77 4.24
CA GLU A 157 14.19 -11.39 4.40
C GLU A 157 15.04 -11.89 3.22
N GLY A 158 16.17 -11.22 2.95
CA GLY A 158 17.18 -11.67 2.00
C GLY A 158 17.20 -10.88 0.69
N ARG A 159 17.94 -11.40 -0.31
CA ARG A 159 18.18 -10.69 -1.59
C ARG A 159 16.95 -10.65 -2.50
N GLU A 160 16.01 -11.55 -2.28
CA GLU A 160 14.74 -11.63 -2.99
C GLU A 160 13.58 -11.20 -2.09
N ALA A 161 13.84 -10.25 -1.19
CA ALA A 161 12.83 -9.71 -0.31
C ALA A 161 11.67 -9.13 -1.13
N VAL A 162 10.47 -9.56 -0.78
CA VAL A 162 9.23 -9.04 -1.37
C VAL A 162 8.83 -7.81 -0.59
N GLY A 163 8.67 -6.69 -1.28
CA GLY A 163 8.11 -5.46 -0.73
C GLY A 163 6.60 -5.46 -0.85
N ASP A 164 5.96 -5.02 0.21
CA ASP A 164 4.53 -4.78 0.31
C ASP A 164 4.30 -3.28 0.44
N ALA A 165 3.66 -2.70 -0.54
CA ALA A 165 3.34 -1.28 -0.56
C ALA A 165 1.86 -1.07 -0.24
N LEU A 166 1.57 -0.15 0.67
CA LEU A 166 0.24 0.35 1.00
C LEU A 166 0.16 1.82 0.58
N VAL A 167 -0.84 2.16 -0.20
CA VAL A 167 -1.18 3.54 -0.60
C VAL A 167 -2.57 3.87 -0.09
N LYS A 168 -2.76 5.05 0.50
CA LYS A 168 -4.06 5.59 0.84
C LYS A 168 -4.29 6.89 0.06
N LEU A 169 -5.32 6.90 -0.77
CA LEU A 169 -5.75 8.07 -1.54
C LEU A 169 -7.03 8.64 -0.95
N ARG A 170 -7.15 9.97 -0.97
CA ARG A 170 -8.35 10.68 -0.53
C ARG A 170 -9.15 11.16 -1.73
N SER A 171 -10.43 10.80 -1.78
CA SER A 171 -11.40 11.33 -2.73
C SER A 171 -12.71 11.67 -2.00
N GLN A 172 -13.27 12.85 -2.25
CA GLN A 172 -14.56 13.31 -1.67
C GLN A 172 -14.68 13.12 -0.15
N GLY A 173 -13.56 13.28 0.59
CA GLY A 173 -13.52 13.13 2.04
C GLY A 173 -13.44 11.68 2.55
N LYS A 174 -13.44 10.69 1.65
CA LYS A 174 -13.24 9.27 1.95
C LYS A 174 -11.80 8.85 1.64
N LEU A 175 -11.31 7.82 2.34
CA LEU A 175 -10.00 7.22 2.13
C LEU A 175 -10.13 5.84 1.46
N TYR A 176 -9.31 5.63 0.44
CA TYR A 176 -9.27 4.41 -0.35
C TYR A 176 -7.87 3.81 -0.28
N SER A 177 -7.77 2.61 0.26
CA SER A 177 -6.51 1.91 0.38
C SER A 177 -6.27 0.97 -0.80
N GLY A 178 -5.04 0.96 -1.31
CA GLY A 178 -4.57 -0.01 -2.29
C GLY A 178 -3.29 -0.67 -1.81
N ARG A 179 -3.11 -1.93 -2.17
CA ARG A 179 -1.94 -2.73 -1.81
C ARG A 179 -1.30 -3.32 -3.05
N GLY A 180 0.03 -3.35 -3.06
CA GLY A 180 0.81 -3.97 -4.13
C GLY A 180 1.99 -4.74 -3.55
N ILE A 181 2.23 -5.93 -4.07
CA ILE A 181 3.28 -6.83 -3.59
C ILE A 181 4.19 -7.18 -4.77
N SER A 182 5.50 -6.92 -4.61
CA SER A 182 6.50 -7.23 -5.63
C SER A 182 7.90 -7.29 -5.02
N THR A 183 8.83 -7.95 -5.71
CA THR A 183 10.27 -7.82 -5.45
C THR A 183 10.83 -6.48 -5.92
N ASP A 184 10.13 -5.79 -6.83
CA ASP A 184 10.41 -4.42 -7.23
C ASP A 184 9.50 -3.45 -6.45
N ILE A 185 10.12 -2.66 -5.57
CA ILE A 185 9.43 -1.70 -4.70
C ILE A 185 8.67 -0.65 -5.51
N VAL A 186 9.22 -0.20 -6.65
CA VAL A 186 8.55 0.78 -7.52
C VAL A 186 7.32 0.14 -8.14
N GLY A 187 7.45 -1.09 -8.65
CA GLY A 187 6.31 -1.85 -9.18
C GLY A 187 5.23 -2.13 -8.13
N ALA A 188 5.62 -2.49 -6.90
CA ALA A 188 4.69 -2.65 -5.79
C ALA A 188 3.92 -1.36 -5.49
N SER A 189 4.63 -0.20 -5.44
CA SER A 189 4.02 1.10 -5.18
C SER A 189 3.04 1.53 -6.28
N ILE A 190 3.39 1.32 -7.55
CA ILE A 190 2.51 1.58 -8.70
C ILE A 190 1.26 0.70 -8.61
N ALA A 191 1.43 -0.59 -8.32
CA ALA A 191 0.30 -1.51 -8.17
C ALA A 191 -0.63 -1.12 -7.02
N ALA A 192 -0.07 -0.67 -5.89
CA ALA A 192 -0.83 -0.16 -4.76
C ALA A 192 -1.64 1.08 -5.13
N TYR A 193 -1.03 2.04 -5.83
CA TYR A 193 -1.72 3.25 -6.30
C TYR A 193 -2.87 2.91 -7.26
N VAL A 194 -2.62 2.06 -8.25
CA VAL A 194 -3.63 1.63 -9.23
C VAL A 194 -4.77 0.85 -8.54
N SER A 195 -4.46 0.07 -7.51
CA SER A 195 -5.46 -0.63 -6.70
C SER A 195 -6.38 0.35 -5.97
N ALA A 196 -5.83 1.37 -5.28
CA ALA A 196 -6.61 2.42 -4.64
C ALA A 196 -7.44 3.22 -5.65
N LEU A 197 -6.84 3.59 -6.78
CA LEU A 197 -7.50 4.29 -7.88
C LEU A 197 -8.72 3.53 -8.42
N ASN A 198 -8.60 2.21 -8.63
CA ASN A 198 -9.71 1.40 -9.12
C ASN A 198 -10.90 1.40 -8.18
N LYS A 199 -10.66 1.46 -6.87
CA LYS A 199 -11.73 1.55 -5.86
C LYS A 199 -12.45 2.88 -5.92
N ILE A 200 -11.71 3.99 -6.05
CA ILE A 200 -12.28 5.33 -6.23
C ILE A 200 -13.17 5.35 -7.47
N VAL A 201 -12.62 4.93 -8.61
CA VAL A 201 -13.34 4.95 -9.89
C VAL A 201 -14.59 4.05 -9.86
N TYR A 202 -14.51 2.90 -9.19
CA TYR A 202 -15.66 2.01 -9.04
C TYR A 202 -16.79 2.66 -8.23
N GLU A 203 -16.46 3.33 -7.13
CA GLU A 203 -17.47 4.02 -6.30
C GLU A 203 -18.05 5.24 -7.01
N GLU A 204 -17.21 6.06 -7.66
CA GLU A 204 -17.65 7.24 -8.42
C GLU A 204 -18.55 6.91 -9.63
N HIS A 205 -18.51 5.67 -10.12
CA HIS A 205 -19.41 5.23 -11.23
C HIS A 205 -20.72 4.62 -10.73
N GLN A 206 -20.89 4.45 -9.43
CA GLN A 206 -22.14 3.95 -8.84
C GLN A 206 -23.08 5.07 -8.36
N ASP A 207 -22.54 6.29 -8.21
CA ASP A 207 -23.29 7.51 -7.89
C ASP A 207 -23.74 8.20 -9.19
#